data_15132c29652fb35295d3d7558e937c5b
#
_entry.id   15132c29652fb35295d3d7558e937c5b
#
_cell.length_a   1.000
_cell.length_b   1.000
_cell.length_c   1.000
_cell.angle_alpha   90.00
_cell.angle_beta   90.00
_cell.angle_gamma   90.00
#
_symmetry.space_group_name_H-M   'P 1'
#
loop_
_entity.id
_entity.type
_entity.pdbx_description
1 polymer ?
#
loop_
_entity_poly.entity_id
_entity_poly.type
_entity_poly.pdbx_seq_one_letter_code
_entity_poly.pdbx_strand_id
1 'polypeptide(L)'
;MVLSAERRARIRQRLEPLLKEYSPELQFVTVFVESTREYLGVVTQLEERPLLLKFRWVDFISNPDPLLRDEVFAQLNEKLALRKHPAGAG
;
A
#
# COMPACT_ATOMS: atom_id res chain seq x y z
N MET A 1 -18.45 3.72 -3.10
CA MET A 1 -18.57 3.46 -1.67
C MET A 1 -17.52 4.23 -0.91
N VAL A 2 -17.91 4.84 0.20
CA VAL A 2 -16.97 5.60 1.03
C VAL A 2 -16.65 4.76 2.27
N LEU A 3 -15.36 4.63 2.57
CA LEU A 3 -14.94 3.98 3.79
C LEU A 3 -15.24 4.86 4.99
N SER A 4 -15.77 4.28 6.05
CA SER A 4 -15.96 5.01 7.29
C SER A 4 -14.62 5.39 7.89
N ALA A 5 -14.59 6.42 8.72
CA ALA A 5 -13.37 6.83 9.40
C ALA A 5 -12.80 5.69 10.24
N GLU A 6 -13.69 4.91 10.86
CA GLU A 6 -13.28 3.78 11.67
C GLU A 6 -12.58 2.70 10.85
N ARG A 7 -13.13 2.36 9.68
CA ARG A 7 -12.52 1.38 8.81
C ARG A 7 -11.18 1.86 8.27
N ARG A 8 -11.11 3.12 7.89
CA ARG A 8 -9.85 3.69 7.43
C ARG A 8 -8.78 3.64 8.52
N ALA A 9 -9.18 3.92 9.75
CA ALA A 9 -8.24 3.85 10.87
C ALA A 9 -7.73 2.43 11.08
N ARG A 10 -8.60 1.43 10.96
CA ARG A 10 -8.18 0.03 11.10
C ARG A 10 -7.23 -0.40 10.00
N ILE A 11 -7.52 0.00 8.78
CA ILE A 11 -6.63 -0.31 7.65
C ILE A 11 -5.27 0.34 7.87
N ARG A 12 -5.27 1.58 8.27
CA ARG A 12 -4.03 2.30 8.57
C ARG A 12 -3.25 1.63 9.68
N GLN A 13 -3.91 1.24 10.77
CA GLN A 13 -3.26 0.57 11.89
C GLN A 13 -2.60 -0.73 11.47
N ARG A 14 -3.19 -1.42 10.50
CA ARG A 14 -2.63 -2.67 10.01
C ARG A 14 -1.46 -2.45 9.07
N LEU A 15 -1.55 -1.45 8.21
CA LEU A 15 -0.56 -1.22 7.16
C LEU A 15 0.62 -0.34 7.60
N GLU A 16 0.36 0.66 8.42
CA GLU A 16 1.40 1.62 8.79
C GLU A 16 2.66 0.97 9.38
N PRO A 17 2.54 0.00 10.30
CA PRO A 17 3.74 -0.67 10.81
C PRO A 17 4.52 -1.39 9.72
N LEU A 18 3.83 -1.98 8.75
CA LEU A 18 4.49 -2.67 7.65
C LEU A 18 5.24 -1.70 6.75
N LEU A 19 4.63 -0.56 6.49
CA LEU A 19 5.28 0.49 5.70
C LEU A 19 6.54 1.00 6.40
N LYS A 20 6.43 1.24 7.69
CA LYS A 20 7.58 1.71 8.47
C LYS A 20 8.67 0.67 8.58
N GLU A 21 8.31 -0.60 8.59
CA GLU A 21 9.28 -1.68 8.58
C GLU A 21 10.07 -1.69 7.27
N TYR A 22 9.39 -1.43 6.16
CA TYR A 22 10.05 -1.35 4.86
C TYR A 22 10.99 -0.14 4.80
N SER A 23 10.48 1.02 5.19
CA SER A 23 11.27 2.24 5.27
C SER A 23 10.65 3.18 6.30
N PRO A 24 11.41 3.67 7.28
CA PRO A 24 10.86 4.59 8.27
C PRO A 24 10.38 5.91 7.67
N GLU A 25 10.81 6.25 6.48
CA GLU A 25 10.39 7.47 5.81
C GLU A 25 9.09 7.31 5.02
N LEU A 26 8.64 6.08 4.86
CA LEU A 26 7.42 5.80 4.12
C LEU A 26 6.20 6.18 4.95
N GLN A 27 5.30 6.95 4.36
CA GLN A 27 4.13 7.47 5.06
C GLN A 27 2.83 6.96 4.45
N PHE A 28 1.87 6.66 5.31
CA PHE A 28 0.52 6.34 4.91
C PHE A 28 -0.22 7.66 4.67
N VAL A 29 -0.78 7.83 3.48
CA VAL A 29 -1.50 9.06 3.14
C VAL A 29 -3.00 8.85 3.26
N THR A 30 -3.55 7.93 2.47
CA THR A 30 -4.98 7.66 2.50
C THR A 30 -5.27 6.30 1.89
N VAL A 31 -6.52 5.89 1.98
CA VAL A 31 -7.00 4.62 1.47
C VAL A 31 -8.36 4.84 0.85
N PHE A 32 -8.63 4.12 -0.25
CA PHE A 32 -9.92 4.18 -0.92
C PHE A 32 -10.29 2.81 -1.47
N VAL A 33 -11.57 2.62 -1.75
CA VAL A 33 -12.06 1.39 -2.38
C VAL A 33 -12.46 1.73 -3.80
N GLU A 34 -11.99 0.94 -4.75
CA GLU A 34 -12.37 1.14 -6.15
C GLU A 34 -13.86 0.89 -6.34
N SER A 35 -14.41 1.45 -7.41
CA SER A 35 -15.85 1.44 -7.67
C SER A 35 -16.46 0.03 -7.68
N THR A 36 -15.69 -0.95 -8.07
CA THR A 36 -16.14 -2.34 -8.10
C THR A 36 -16.10 -3.02 -6.75
N ARG A 37 -15.47 -2.38 -5.76
CA ARG A 37 -15.23 -2.94 -4.43
C ARG A 37 -14.33 -4.17 -4.44
N GLU A 38 -13.67 -4.46 -5.54
CA GLU A 38 -12.76 -5.58 -5.59
C GLU A 38 -11.39 -5.25 -5.03
N TYR A 39 -10.99 -3.99 -5.14
CA TYR A 39 -9.65 -3.57 -4.80
C TYR A 39 -9.65 -2.46 -3.78
N LEU A 40 -8.70 -2.55 -2.88
CA LEU A 40 -8.39 -1.51 -1.91
C LEU A 40 -7.16 -0.78 -2.43
N GLY A 41 -7.27 0.53 -2.62
CA GLY A 41 -6.16 1.37 -3.01
C GLY A 41 -5.58 2.06 -1.79
N VAL A 42 -4.26 1.97 -1.62
CA VAL A 42 -3.56 2.60 -0.50
C VAL A 42 -2.55 3.57 -1.07
N VAL A 43 -2.72 4.84 -0.78
CA VAL A 43 -1.78 5.87 -1.21
C VAL A 43 -0.74 6.05 -0.11
N THR A 44 0.51 5.85 -0.48
CA THR A 44 1.64 6.09 0.41
C THR A 44 2.53 7.16 -0.21
N GLN A 45 3.45 7.66 0.57
CA GLN A 45 4.35 8.70 0.10
C GLN A 45 5.75 8.43 0.62
N LEU A 46 6.72 8.50 -0.28
CA LEU A 46 8.13 8.37 0.07
C LEU A 46 8.86 9.54 -0.56
N GLU A 47 9.47 10.39 0.27
CA GLU A 47 10.23 11.55 -0.20
C GLU A 47 9.42 12.40 -1.19
N GLU A 48 8.20 12.76 -0.79
CA GLU A 48 7.29 13.59 -1.57
C GLU A 48 6.78 12.93 -2.85
N ARG A 49 7.01 11.64 -3.04
CA ARG A 49 6.54 10.90 -4.20
C ARG A 49 5.45 9.92 -3.79
N PRO A 50 4.28 10.02 -4.42
CA PRO A 50 3.20 9.09 -4.10
C PRO A 50 3.47 7.71 -4.68
N LEU A 51 3.13 6.69 -3.91
CA LEU A 51 3.19 5.30 -4.35
C LEU A 51 1.83 4.69 -4.06
N LEU A 52 1.22 4.12 -5.07
CA LEU A 52 -0.08 3.48 -4.92
C LEU A 52 0.08 1.98 -4.78
N LEU A 53 -0.44 1.44 -3.70
CA LEU A 53 -0.49 0.00 -3.48
C LEU A 53 -1.92 -0.45 -3.69
N LYS A 54 -2.09 -1.65 -4.26
CA LYS A 54 -3.41 -2.22 -4.49
C LYS A 54 -3.48 -3.61 -3.91
N PHE A 55 -4.58 -3.87 -3.22
CA PHE A 55 -4.84 -5.20 -2.64
C PHE A 55 -6.24 -5.62 -3.02
N ARG A 56 -6.41 -6.90 -3.33
CA ARG A 56 -7.77 -7.42 -3.47
C ARG A 56 -8.40 -7.38 -2.09
N TRP A 57 -9.64 -6.88 -2.04
CA TRP A 57 -10.32 -6.70 -0.76
C TRP A 57 -10.39 -8.00 0.05
N VAL A 58 -10.76 -9.10 -0.63
CA VAL A 58 -10.85 -10.38 0.05
C VAL A 58 -9.50 -10.84 0.60
N ASP A 59 -8.42 -10.62 -0.15
CA ASP A 59 -7.09 -11.00 0.30
C ASP A 59 -6.64 -10.14 1.47
N PHE A 60 -6.93 -8.85 1.41
CA PHE A 60 -6.58 -7.94 2.51
C PHE A 60 -7.24 -8.36 3.82
N ILE A 61 -8.50 -8.77 3.74
CA ILE A 61 -9.25 -9.19 4.93
C ILE A 61 -8.80 -10.56 5.42
N SER A 62 -8.57 -11.49 4.49
CA SER A 62 -8.35 -12.89 4.81
C SER A 62 -6.91 -13.23 5.12
N ASN A 63 -5.95 -12.53 4.53
CA ASN A 63 -4.55 -12.89 4.70
C ASN A 63 -4.02 -12.50 6.08
N PRO A 64 -3.26 -13.39 6.72
CA PRO A 64 -2.58 -13.01 7.96
C PRO A 64 -1.49 -11.99 7.70
N ASP A 65 -1.07 -11.32 8.76
CA ASP A 65 -0.08 -10.25 8.64
C ASP A 65 1.21 -10.64 7.92
N PRO A 66 1.79 -11.82 8.11
CA PRO A 66 3.00 -12.18 7.35
C PRO A 66 2.81 -12.18 5.84
N LEU A 67 1.66 -12.67 5.37
CA LEU A 67 1.36 -12.66 3.93
C LEU A 67 1.11 -11.25 3.44
N LEU A 68 0.42 -10.44 4.21
CA LEU A 68 0.19 -9.05 3.86
C LEU A 68 1.51 -8.28 3.78
N ARG A 69 2.40 -8.54 4.73
CA ARG A 69 3.72 -7.95 4.74
C ARG A 69 4.50 -8.28 3.47
N ASP A 70 4.47 -9.55 3.08
CA ASP A 70 5.16 -9.98 1.86
C ASP A 70 4.59 -9.28 0.63
N GLU A 71 3.28 -9.13 0.57
CA GLU A 71 2.65 -8.45 -0.54
C GLU A 71 3.00 -6.96 -0.59
N VAL A 72 2.99 -6.31 0.57
CA VAL A 72 3.38 -4.90 0.67
C VAL A 72 4.81 -4.72 0.19
N PHE A 73 5.71 -5.54 0.68
CA PHE A 73 7.13 -5.46 0.32
C PHE A 73 7.34 -5.74 -1.16
N ALA A 74 6.64 -6.71 -1.72
CA ALA A 74 6.75 -7.02 -3.14
C ALA A 74 6.30 -5.85 -4.00
N GLN A 75 5.18 -5.23 -3.66
CA GLN A 75 4.68 -4.09 -4.41
C GLN A 75 5.62 -2.89 -4.31
N LEU A 76 6.15 -2.63 -3.13
CA LEU A 76 7.08 -1.53 -2.93
C LEU A 76 8.37 -1.75 -3.70
N ASN A 77 8.90 -2.97 -3.65
CA ASN A 77 10.10 -3.32 -4.40
C ASN A 77 9.89 -3.12 -5.90
N GLU A 78 8.74 -3.54 -6.41
CA GLU A 78 8.43 -3.38 -7.81
C GLU A 78 8.37 -1.92 -8.22
N LYS A 79 7.64 -1.11 -7.44
CA LYS A 79 7.47 0.29 -7.76
C LYS A 79 8.77 1.08 -7.66
N LEU A 80 9.57 0.79 -6.66
CA LEU A 80 10.85 1.46 -6.47
C LEU A 80 11.87 1.01 -7.50
N ALA A 81 11.84 -0.26 -7.91
CA ALA A 81 12.70 -0.76 -8.97
C ALA A 81 12.40 -0.06 -10.30
N LEU A 82 11.13 0.11 -10.63
CA LEU A 82 10.73 0.82 -11.84
C LEU A 82 11.25 2.26 -11.84
N ARG A 83 11.30 2.88 -10.67
CA ARG A 83 11.81 4.24 -10.54
C ARG A 83 13.32 4.31 -10.61
N LYS A 84 13.98 3.27 -10.13
CA LYS A 84 15.44 3.20 -10.17
C LYS A 84 15.96 2.83 -11.56
N HIS A 85 15.09 2.35 -12.41
CA HIS A 85 15.44 2.02 -13.79
C HIS A 85 14.83 3.05 -14.71
N PRO A 86 15.41 4.25 -14.78
CA PRO A 86 14.92 5.23 -15.73
C PRO A 86 15.05 4.70 -17.14
N ALA A 87 14.19 5.17 -18.02
CA ALA A 87 14.17 4.71 -19.39
C ALA A 87 15.55 4.78 -20.05
N GLY A 88 16.32 5.78 -19.66
CA GLY A 88 17.66 5.96 -20.22
C GLY A 88 18.64 4.90 -19.77
N ALA A 89 18.35 4.20 -18.71
CA ALA A 89 19.23 3.15 -18.24
C ALA A 89 19.00 1.85 -18.98
N GLY A 90 17.88 1.77 -19.61
CA GLY A 90 17.55 0.58 -20.40
C GLY A 90 17.99 0.81 -21.80
#